data_ec2899d6b5906b333d8a45dffdb40bce
#
_entry.id   ec2899d6b5906b333d8a45dffdb40bce
#
_cell.length_a   1.000
_cell.length_b   1.000
_cell.length_c   1.000
_cell.angle_alpha   90.00
_cell.angle_beta   90.00
_cell.angle_gamma   90.00
#
_symmetry.space_group_name_H-M   'P 1'
#
loop_
_entity.id
_entity.type
_entity.pdbx_description
1 polymer ?
#
loop_
_entity_poly.entity_id
_entity_poly.type
_entity_poly.pdbx_seq_one_letter_code
_entity_poly.pdbx_strand_id
1 'polypeptide(L)'
;SITSNTASSGGGVCVGDGTFTMNGGTISGNTVTNCGGGVTITGKSGKFTVSGTLTITGNKEGTTENNVYLTGDKINIGEDGLTQDARIGISTLGGQLQFATGANNDALDYARIFIPEATKQGYVVIRDTDGNLFLTEHQHNWTYALKEGTTDTIIATCDATDCPITDVV
;
A
#
# COMPACT_ATOMS: atom_id res chain seq x y z
N SER A 1 -11.22 8.91 14.00
CA SER A 1 -10.16 9.42 13.13
C SER A 1 -8.97 9.93 13.93
N ILE A 2 -7.77 9.82 13.35
CA ILE A 2 -6.52 10.39 13.88
C ILE A 2 -5.98 11.33 12.80
N THR A 3 -6.06 12.63 13.05
CA THR A 3 -5.79 13.64 12.00
C THR A 3 -5.02 14.85 12.52
N SER A 4 -4.23 15.47 11.63
CA SER A 4 -3.58 16.76 11.85
C SER A 4 -2.61 16.78 13.04
N ASN A 5 -2.01 15.64 13.37
CA ASN A 5 -0.97 15.56 14.40
C ASN A 5 0.40 15.77 13.77
N THR A 6 1.34 16.27 14.58
CA THR A 6 2.74 16.44 14.18
C THR A 6 3.65 15.78 15.21
N ALA A 7 4.60 14.98 14.72
CA ALA A 7 5.57 14.28 15.56
C ALA A 7 6.92 14.16 14.85
N SER A 8 7.91 13.58 15.52
CA SER A 8 9.16 13.18 14.86
C SER A 8 8.99 11.88 14.06
N SER A 9 8.23 10.93 14.58
CA SER A 9 7.90 9.66 13.93
C SER A 9 6.53 9.21 14.41
N GLY A 10 5.81 8.44 13.58
CA GLY A 10 4.47 7.96 13.90
C GLY A 10 3.49 9.11 14.14
N GLY A 11 3.34 10.00 13.16
CA GLY A 11 2.53 11.21 13.31
C GLY A 11 1.10 10.93 13.75
N GLY A 12 0.47 9.91 13.22
CA GLY A 12 -0.79 9.39 13.70
C GLY A 12 -0.60 8.37 14.84
N VAL A 13 0.18 7.31 14.56
CA VAL A 13 0.40 6.19 15.49
C VAL A 13 1.84 5.70 15.40
N CYS A 14 2.48 5.57 16.57
CA CYS A 14 3.77 4.90 16.70
C CYS A 14 3.59 3.61 17.51
N VAL A 15 3.83 2.45 16.87
CA VAL A 15 3.73 1.15 17.52
C VAL A 15 5.12 0.71 17.96
N GLY A 16 5.36 0.72 19.27
CA GLY A 16 6.54 0.10 19.86
C GLY A 16 6.34 -1.42 20.04
N ASP A 17 6.65 -1.94 21.21
CA ASP A 17 6.44 -3.35 21.55
C ASP A 17 4.98 -3.59 22.00
N GLY A 18 4.05 -3.56 21.10
CA GLY A 18 2.63 -3.75 21.40
C GLY A 18 1.80 -4.01 20.16
N THR A 19 0.50 -4.02 20.31
CA THR A 19 -0.44 -4.24 19.21
C THR A 19 -1.32 -3.02 19.00
N PHE A 20 -1.35 -2.53 17.77
CA PHE A 20 -2.34 -1.58 17.30
C PHE A 20 -3.30 -2.30 16.37
N THR A 21 -4.59 -2.22 16.66
CA THR A 21 -5.64 -2.82 15.82
C THR A 21 -6.56 -1.72 15.30
N MET A 22 -6.78 -1.70 13.98
CA MET A 22 -7.65 -0.74 13.32
C MET A 22 -8.72 -1.50 12.51
N ASN A 23 -9.95 -1.49 13.02
CA ASN A 23 -11.09 -2.19 12.41
C ASN A 23 -11.96 -1.27 11.53
N GLY A 24 -11.45 -0.10 11.20
CA GLY A 24 -12.09 0.92 10.36
C GLY A 24 -11.67 2.33 10.75
N GLY A 25 -12.21 3.32 10.05
CA GLY A 25 -11.93 4.72 10.30
C GLY A 25 -10.76 5.29 9.51
N THR A 26 -10.22 6.44 9.93
CA THR A 26 -9.28 7.23 9.12
C THR A 26 -8.07 7.71 9.92
N ILE A 27 -6.89 7.57 9.33
CA ILE A 27 -5.64 8.20 9.76
C ILE A 27 -5.14 9.04 8.59
N SER A 28 -5.21 10.39 8.68
CA SER A 28 -4.86 11.26 7.56
C SER A 28 -4.37 12.64 7.99
N GLY A 29 -3.62 13.32 7.11
CA GLY A 29 -3.16 14.69 7.37
C GLY A 29 -2.17 14.81 8.53
N ASN A 30 -1.58 13.72 9.01
CA ASN A 30 -0.55 13.75 10.03
C ASN A 30 0.81 13.99 9.38
N THR A 31 1.72 14.66 10.07
CA THR A 31 3.01 15.05 9.54
C THR A 31 4.15 14.65 10.47
N VAL A 32 5.24 14.19 9.91
CA VAL A 32 6.47 13.87 10.64
C VAL A 32 7.69 14.53 10.01
N THR A 33 8.78 14.57 10.78
CA THR A 33 10.09 15.01 10.30
C THR A 33 11.02 13.85 9.95
N ASN A 34 10.65 12.61 10.30
CA ASN A 34 11.50 11.43 10.11
C ASN A 34 10.77 10.30 9.35
N CYS A 35 9.86 9.55 9.97
CA CYS A 35 9.20 8.43 9.30
C CYS A 35 7.79 8.13 9.85
N GLY A 36 6.96 7.54 9.00
CA GLY A 36 5.62 7.07 9.36
C GLY A 36 4.66 8.20 9.70
N GLY A 37 4.34 9.05 8.73
CA GLY A 37 3.37 10.13 8.91
C GLY A 37 2.03 9.64 9.44
N GLY A 38 1.54 8.53 8.93
CA GLY A 38 0.33 7.88 9.44
C GLY A 38 0.62 6.90 10.57
N VAL A 39 1.25 5.78 10.24
CA VAL A 39 1.59 4.70 11.18
C VAL A 39 3.03 4.29 10.99
N THR A 40 3.77 4.12 12.08
CA THR A 40 5.08 3.46 12.04
C THR A 40 5.17 2.36 13.10
N ILE A 41 5.90 1.29 12.79
CA ILE A 41 6.21 0.21 13.71
C ILE A 41 7.70 0.29 14.00
N THR A 42 8.08 0.47 15.26
CA THR A 42 9.48 0.69 15.67
C THR A 42 10.03 -0.41 16.58
N GLY A 43 9.16 -1.16 17.25
CA GLY A 43 9.54 -2.22 18.18
C GLY A 43 9.65 -3.59 17.49
N LYS A 44 10.55 -4.44 17.97
CA LYS A 44 10.73 -5.81 17.44
C LYS A 44 9.51 -6.73 17.63
N SER A 45 8.63 -6.38 18.56
CA SER A 45 7.40 -7.11 18.87
C SER A 45 6.15 -6.31 18.53
N GLY A 46 6.29 -5.18 17.86
CA GLY A 46 5.19 -4.36 17.41
C GLY A 46 4.32 -5.08 16.39
N LYS A 47 2.99 -4.96 16.53
CA LYS A 47 2.03 -5.55 15.60
C LYS A 47 1.02 -4.52 15.15
N PHE A 48 0.75 -4.51 13.86
CA PHE A 48 -0.31 -3.70 13.29
C PHE A 48 -1.30 -4.60 12.58
N THR A 49 -2.54 -4.61 13.07
CA THR A 49 -3.64 -5.43 12.51
C THR A 49 -4.71 -4.52 11.94
N VAL A 50 -5.21 -4.86 10.76
CA VAL A 50 -6.22 -4.07 10.03
C VAL A 50 -7.39 -4.96 9.62
N SER A 51 -8.62 -4.41 9.68
CA SER A 51 -9.81 -5.06 9.13
C SER A 51 -10.88 -4.03 8.77
N GLY A 52 -11.90 -4.46 8.02
CA GLY A 52 -13.03 -3.61 7.63
C GLY A 52 -12.69 -2.51 6.64
N THR A 53 -13.43 -1.41 6.70
CA THR A 53 -13.23 -0.24 5.84
C THR A 53 -12.41 0.81 6.57
N LEU A 54 -11.16 0.99 6.15
CA LEU A 54 -10.26 1.96 6.75
C LEU A 54 -9.49 2.76 5.70
N THR A 55 -9.05 3.95 6.08
CA THR A 55 -8.28 4.83 5.21
C THR A 55 -7.02 5.33 5.95
N ILE A 56 -5.85 5.06 5.38
CA ILE A 56 -4.57 5.60 5.86
C ILE A 56 -3.87 6.22 4.66
N THR A 57 -4.16 7.50 4.41
CA THR A 57 -3.65 8.24 3.24
C THR A 57 -3.44 9.71 3.57
N GLY A 58 -2.66 10.41 2.75
CA GLY A 58 -2.43 11.86 2.91
C GLY A 58 -1.61 12.24 4.15
N ASN A 59 -0.91 11.28 4.77
CA ASN A 59 0.05 11.56 5.83
C ASN A 59 1.44 11.77 5.22
N LYS A 60 2.27 12.60 5.83
CA LYS A 60 3.48 13.10 5.17
C LYS A 60 4.72 13.07 6.07
N GLU A 61 5.86 12.89 5.42
CA GLU A 61 7.18 13.27 5.91
C GLU A 61 7.64 14.52 5.14
N GLY A 62 7.63 15.68 5.80
CA GLY A 62 7.81 16.94 5.11
C GLY A 62 6.72 17.17 4.06
N THR A 63 7.08 17.12 2.77
CA THR A 63 6.15 17.25 1.64
C THR A 63 5.83 15.94 0.96
N THR A 64 6.54 14.85 1.30
CA THR A 64 6.41 13.53 0.67
C THR A 64 5.36 12.69 1.42
N GLU A 65 4.51 11.97 0.68
CA GLU A 65 3.60 11.01 1.29
C GLU A 65 4.37 9.90 2.00
N ASN A 66 3.95 9.62 3.23
CA ASN A 66 4.52 8.58 4.08
C ASN A 66 3.44 8.08 5.05
N ASN A 67 2.59 7.18 4.56
CA ASN A 67 1.39 6.78 5.31
C ASN A 67 1.69 5.65 6.30
N VAL A 68 1.95 4.43 5.83
CA VAL A 68 2.38 3.33 6.71
C VAL A 68 3.83 3.00 6.40
N TYR A 69 4.70 3.23 7.37
CA TYR A 69 6.14 3.00 7.22
C TYR A 69 6.57 1.70 7.92
N LEU A 70 7.08 0.76 7.13
CA LEU A 70 7.49 -0.57 7.58
C LEU A 70 9.00 -0.72 7.47
N THR A 71 9.65 -1.11 8.55
CA THR A 71 11.11 -1.34 8.64
C THR A 71 11.51 -2.82 8.66
N GLY A 72 10.60 -3.71 8.30
CA GLY A 72 10.78 -5.17 8.32
C GLY A 72 9.60 -5.89 8.97
N ASP A 73 8.74 -5.17 9.66
CA ASP A 73 7.48 -5.67 10.18
C ASP A 73 6.41 -5.74 9.10
N LYS A 74 5.30 -6.41 9.40
CA LYS A 74 4.21 -6.66 8.45
C LYS A 74 2.88 -6.18 9.01
N ILE A 75 2.01 -5.78 8.10
CA ILE A 75 0.59 -5.59 8.41
C ILE A 75 -0.07 -6.96 8.48
N ASN A 76 -0.84 -7.20 9.54
CA ASN A 76 -1.68 -8.38 9.63
C ASN A 76 -3.11 -7.99 9.21
N ILE A 77 -3.66 -8.66 8.21
CA ILE A 77 -5.08 -8.53 7.88
C ILE A 77 -5.82 -9.48 8.82
N GLY A 78 -6.70 -8.91 9.64
CA GLY A 78 -7.49 -9.68 10.63
C GLY A 78 -8.49 -10.63 9.98
N GLU A 79 -9.06 -11.53 10.77
CA GLU A 79 -9.98 -12.58 10.30
C GLU A 79 -11.23 -12.03 9.58
N ASP A 80 -11.72 -10.84 9.99
CA ASP A 80 -12.84 -10.16 9.32
C ASP A 80 -12.47 -9.62 7.93
N GLY A 81 -11.18 -9.63 7.58
CA GLY A 81 -10.67 -9.14 6.30
C GLY A 81 -10.82 -7.63 6.11
N LEU A 82 -10.42 -7.16 4.94
CA LEU A 82 -10.62 -5.78 4.48
C LEU A 82 -11.83 -5.71 3.55
N THR A 83 -12.36 -4.51 3.34
CA THR A 83 -13.36 -4.26 2.29
C THR A 83 -12.68 -3.67 1.05
N GLN A 84 -13.36 -3.73 -0.09
CA GLN A 84 -12.86 -3.15 -1.36
C GLN A 84 -12.68 -1.62 -1.30
N ASP A 85 -13.31 -0.95 -0.33
CA ASP A 85 -13.21 0.50 -0.14
C ASP A 85 -12.07 0.91 0.81
N ALA A 86 -11.36 -0.04 1.41
CA ALA A 86 -10.18 0.27 2.21
C ALA A 86 -9.07 0.88 1.34
N ARG A 87 -8.30 1.82 1.89
CA ARG A 87 -7.19 2.51 1.21
C ARG A 87 -6.04 2.72 2.18
N ILE A 88 -4.89 2.12 1.87
CA ILE A 88 -3.70 2.15 2.73
C ILE A 88 -2.48 2.48 1.89
N GLY A 89 -1.90 3.66 2.10
CA GLY A 89 -0.62 4.02 1.49
C GLY A 89 0.53 3.27 2.18
N ILE A 90 1.45 2.69 1.39
CA ILE A 90 2.58 1.90 1.90
C ILE A 90 3.90 2.53 1.51
N SER A 91 4.70 2.85 2.54
CA SER A 91 6.11 3.22 2.44
C SER A 91 6.97 2.10 3.02
N THR A 92 7.95 1.64 2.28
CA THR A 92 8.89 0.60 2.75
C THR A 92 10.33 0.98 2.42
N LEU A 93 11.27 0.47 3.22
CA LEU A 93 12.69 0.50 2.88
C LEU A 93 13.04 -0.76 2.05
N GLY A 94 13.56 -0.55 0.82
CA GLY A 94 14.13 -1.64 0.01
C GLY A 94 13.27 -2.11 -1.16
N GLY A 95 13.70 -3.20 -1.80
CA GLY A 95 13.12 -3.81 -3.00
C GLY A 95 11.93 -4.72 -2.72
N GLN A 96 11.88 -5.88 -3.35
CA GLN A 96 10.78 -6.83 -3.13
C GLN A 96 10.66 -7.19 -1.64
N LEU A 97 9.54 -6.82 -1.03
CA LEU A 97 9.31 -6.96 0.40
C LEU A 97 7.90 -7.48 0.64
N GLN A 98 7.81 -8.56 1.42
CA GLN A 98 6.54 -8.96 2.01
C GLN A 98 6.12 -7.92 3.07
N PHE A 99 5.05 -7.20 2.82
CA PHE A 99 4.57 -6.12 3.71
C PHE A 99 3.28 -6.44 4.46
N ALA A 100 2.52 -7.45 4.00
CA ALA A 100 1.31 -7.88 4.70
C ALA A 100 1.08 -9.39 4.61
N THR A 101 0.20 -9.89 5.47
CA THR A 101 -0.24 -11.29 5.53
C THR A 101 -1.73 -11.35 5.88
N GLY A 102 -2.40 -12.47 5.61
CA GLY A 102 -3.82 -12.67 5.88
C GLY A 102 -4.74 -12.17 4.76
N ALA A 103 -4.22 -11.94 3.56
CA ALA A 103 -4.99 -11.58 2.38
C ALA A 103 -5.73 -12.81 1.79
N ASN A 104 -6.72 -13.33 2.50
CA ASN A 104 -7.35 -14.63 2.20
C ASN A 104 -8.64 -14.52 1.38
N ASN A 105 -9.03 -13.32 0.92
CA ASN A 105 -10.22 -13.11 0.11
C ASN A 105 -9.83 -12.88 -1.35
N ASP A 106 -10.03 -13.89 -2.20
CA ASP A 106 -9.67 -13.85 -3.62
C ASP A 106 -10.54 -12.89 -4.46
N ALA A 107 -11.68 -12.44 -3.92
CA ALA A 107 -12.55 -11.48 -4.58
C ALA A 107 -12.09 -10.02 -4.41
N LEU A 108 -11.09 -9.76 -3.55
CA LEU A 108 -10.57 -8.42 -3.30
C LEU A 108 -9.39 -8.09 -4.21
N ASP A 109 -9.42 -6.90 -4.77
CA ASP A 109 -8.26 -6.30 -5.45
C ASP A 109 -7.35 -5.61 -4.42
N TYR A 110 -6.37 -6.35 -3.93
CA TYR A 110 -5.42 -5.84 -2.94
C TYR A 110 -4.50 -4.75 -3.50
N ALA A 111 -4.24 -4.73 -4.80
CA ALA A 111 -3.46 -3.67 -5.42
C ALA A 111 -4.20 -2.31 -5.43
N ARG A 112 -5.53 -2.35 -5.39
CA ARG A 112 -6.35 -1.15 -5.21
C ARG A 112 -6.45 -0.69 -3.76
N ILE A 113 -6.38 -1.63 -2.81
CA ILE A 113 -6.45 -1.35 -1.37
C ILE A 113 -5.13 -0.79 -0.85
N PHE A 114 -4.01 -1.45 -1.19
CA PHE A 114 -2.67 -1.06 -0.77
C PHE A 114 -1.97 -0.29 -1.88
N ILE A 115 -1.71 0.98 -1.64
CA ILE A 115 -1.22 1.93 -2.63
C ILE A 115 0.27 2.18 -2.38
N PRO A 116 1.17 1.74 -3.30
CA PRO A 116 2.58 2.11 -3.22
C PRO A 116 2.73 3.62 -3.31
N GLU A 117 3.51 4.22 -2.43
CA GLU A 117 3.70 5.66 -2.40
C GLU A 117 4.68 6.15 -3.47
N ALA A 118 4.73 7.47 -3.67
CA ALA A 118 5.50 8.11 -4.74
C ALA A 118 7.00 7.75 -4.75
N THR A 119 7.58 7.42 -3.59
CA THR A 119 8.96 6.92 -3.47
C THR A 119 9.12 5.50 -4.03
N LYS A 120 8.01 4.82 -4.33
CA LYS A 120 7.91 3.48 -4.91
C LYS A 120 7.19 3.48 -6.25
N GLN A 121 7.38 4.54 -7.03
CA GLN A 121 6.84 4.62 -8.38
C GLN A 121 7.37 3.46 -9.23
N GLY A 122 6.48 2.74 -9.92
CA GLY A 122 6.84 1.51 -10.65
C GLY A 122 6.74 0.22 -9.82
N TYR A 123 6.36 0.30 -8.55
CA TYR A 123 6.06 -0.89 -7.75
C TYR A 123 4.58 -1.26 -7.84
N VAL A 124 4.31 -2.55 -7.80
CA VAL A 124 2.96 -3.14 -7.77
C VAL A 124 2.81 -4.04 -6.56
N VAL A 125 1.57 -4.23 -6.15
CA VAL A 125 1.21 -5.17 -5.08
C VAL A 125 0.85 -6.50 -5.71
N ILE A 126 1.54 -7.56 -5.33
CA ILE A 126 1.22 -8.93 -5.71
C ILE A 126 0.85 -9.76 -4.48
N ARG A 127 0.02 -10.77 -4.67
CA ARG A 127 -0.42 -11.70 -3.64
C ARG A 127 0.02 -13.12 -4.01
N ASP A 128 0.58 -13.86 -3.04
CA ASP A 128 0.86 -15.29 -3.20
C ASP A 128 -0.34 -16.18 -2.80
N THR A 129 -0.17 -17.48 -2.98
CA THR A 129 -1.19 -18.49 -2.64
C THR A 129 -1.46 -18.62 -1.14
N ASP A 130 -0.54 -18.17 -0.31
CA ASP A 130 -0.63 -18.22 1.16
C ASP A 130 -1.27 -16.94 1.75
N GLY A 131 -1.70 -16.01 0.89
CA GLY A 131 -2.29 -14.74 1.30
C GLY A 131 -1.28 -13.74 1.83
N ASN A 132 -0.02 -13.83 1.42
CA ASN A 132 0.96 -12.80 1.68
C ASN A 132 0.96 -11.76 0.57
N LEU A 133 1.16 -10.49 0.94
CA LEU A 133 1.26 -9.38 -0.02
C LEU A 133 2.70 -8.89 -0.10
N PHE A 134 3.15 -8.70 -1.31
CA PHE A 134 4.50 -8.23 -1.62
C PHE A 134 4.42 -6.93 -2.42
N LEU A 135 5.37 -6.05 -2.15
CA LEU A 135 5.66 -4.90 -3.00
C LEU A 135 6.85 -5.26 -3.88
N THR A 136 6.66 -5.30 -5.17
CA THR A 136 7.67 -5.67 -6.15
C THR A 136 7.78 -4.63 -7.26
N GLU A 137 8.98 -4.41 -7.76
CA GLU A 137 9.18 -3.56 -8.93
C GLU A 137 8.53 -4.20 -10.15
N HIS A 138 7.72 -3.43 -10.85
CA HIS A 138 7.06 -3.86 -12.07
C HIS A 138 7.73 -3.18 -13.27
N GLN A 139 8.27 -4.00 -14.17
CA GLN A 139 8.81 -3.53 -15.43
C GLN A 139 7.76 -3.75 -16.53
N HIS A 140 7.32 -2.65 -17.12
CA HIS A 140 6.43 -2.72 -18.27
C HIS A 140 7.18 -3.14 -19.52
N ASN A 141 6.72 -4.20 -20.15
CA ASN A 141 7.11 -4.57 -21.51
C ASN A 141 5.96 -4.20 -22.45
N TRP A 142 6.04 -3.00 -23.05
CA TRP A 142 4.97 -2.46 -23.88
C TRP A 142 5.02 -3.01 -25.29
N THR A 143 3.90 -3.58 -25.76
CA THR A 143 3.61 -3.79 -27.17
C THR A 143 2.62 -2.74 -27.64
N TYR A 144 2.81 -2.26 -28.87
CA TYR A 144 2.01 -1.21 -29.48
C TYR A 144 1.32 -1.74 -30.73
N ALA A 145 0.02 -1.56 -30.82
CA ALA A 145 -0.78 -1.95 -31.99
C ALA A 145 -1.81 -0.85 -32.33
N LEU A 146 -2.20 -0.78 -33.59
CA LEU A 146 -3.34 0.03 -33.98
C LEU A 146 -4.61 -0.60 -33.39
N LYS A 147 -5.47 0.23 -32.80
CA LYS A 147 -6.78 -0.20 -32.33
C LYS A 147 -7.60 -0.70 -33.53
N GLU A 148 -8.19 -1.87 -33.39
CA GLU A 148 -9.00 -2.46 -34.46
C GLU A 148 -10.11 -1.49 -34.91
N GLY A 149 -10.22 -1.28 -36.22
CA GLY A 149 -11.20 -0.36 -36.81
C GLY A 149 -10.81 1.12 -36.79
N THR A 150 -9.58 1.47 -36.39
CA THR A 150 -9.05 2.85 -36.45
C THR A 150 -7.79 2.93 -37.27
N THR A 151 -7.44 4.11 -37.75
CA THR A 151 -6.21 4.40 -38.53
C THR A 151 -5.22 5.28 -37.77
N ASP A 152 -5.58 5.78 -36.59
CA ASP A 152 -4.88 6.84 -35.87
C ASP A 152 -4.80 6.58 -34.34
N THR A 153 -5.41 5.53 -33.84
CA THR A 153 -5.41 5.22 -32.40
C THR A 153 -4.48 4.04 -32.13
N ILE A 154 -3.48 4.27 -31.27
CA ILE A 154 -2.52 3.24 -30.85
C ILE A 154 -2.91 2.75 -29.46
N ILE A 155 -2.99 1.44 -29.29
CA ILE A 155 -3.11 0.80 -27.99
C ILE A 155 -1.73 0.33 -27.55
N ALA A 156 -1.36 0.67 -26.32
CA ALA A 156 -0.19 0.12 -25.64
C ALA A 156 -0.66 -0.96 -24.66
N THR A 157 -0.21 -2.18 -24.86
CA THR A 157 -0.51 -3.33 -23.98
C THR A 157 0.77 -3.76 -23.28
N CYS A 158 0.70 -3.97 -21.98
CA CYS A 158 1.82 -4.51 -21.21
C CYS A 158 1.76 -6.03 -21.20
N ASP A 159 2.80 -6.68 -21.70
CA ASP A 159 2.91 -8.14 -21.77
C ASP A 159 3.41 -8.78 -20.47
N ALA A 160 3.70 -7.98 -19.44
CA ALA A 160 4.13 -8.52 -18.15
C ALA A 160 2.95 -9.21 -17.44
N THR A 161 3.17 -10.42 -16.95
CA THR A 161 2.13 -11.29 -16.36
C THR A 161 1.40 -10.70 -15.16
N ASP A 162 2.01 -9.73 -14.48
CA ASP A 162 1.49 -9.10 -13.26
C ASP A 162 1.15 -7.62 -13.47
N CYS A 163 0.94 -7.19 -14.72
CA CYS A 163 0.65 -5.80 -15.01
C CYS A 163 -0.79 -5.42 -14.62
N PRO A 164 -0.99 -4.44 -13.71
CA PRO A 164 -2.34 -3.98 -13.36
C PRO A 164 -2.96 -3.09 -14.45
N ILE A 165 -2.16 -2.70 -15.46
CA ILE A 165 -2.60 -1.85 -16.58
C ILE A 165 -2.77 -2.74 -17.79
N THR A 166 -4.02 -2.94 -18.21
CA THR A 166 -4.32 -3.80 -19.36
C THR A 166 -4.24 -3.07 -20.69
N ASP A 167 -4.68 -1.81 -20.75
CA ASP A 167 -4.65 -1.01 -21.98
C ASP A 167 -4.51 0.48 -21.68
N VAL A 168 -3.60 1.15 -22.39
CA VAL A 168 -3.45 2.62 -22.38
C VAL A 168 -3.67 3.12 -23.79
N VAL A 169 -4.59 4.07 -23.94
CA VAL A 169 -4.94 4.72 -25.21
C VAL A 169 -4.40 6.14 -25.23
#